data_51d56bef45deec0145834cf64cf579df
#
_entry.id   51d56bef45deec0145834cf64cf579df
#
_cell.length_a   1.000
_cell.length_b   1.000
_cell.length_c   1.000
_cell.angle_alpha   90.00
_cell.angle_beta   90.00
_cell.angle_gamma   90.00
#
_symmetry.space_group_name_H-M   'P 1'
#
loop_
_entity.id
_entity.type
_entity.pdbx_description
1 polymer ?
#
loop_
_entity_poly.entity_id
_entity_poly.type
_entity_poly.pdbx_seq_one_letter_code
_entity_poly.pdbx_strand_id
1 'polypeptide(L)'
;MLVRMIYVSRSVNPDSGSPTDSILASSREHNLSNGITGILCYGGGIYLQALEGGRNQVNALYHQIANDERHRDVVILLYEEIKERRFGGWTMGQVNLTRLNTSIVLKYSETHDLDPYAVSGSVSLALLEELMATASIIGRG
;
A
#
# COMPACT_ATOMS: atom_id res chain seq x y z
N MET A 1 12.04 15.41 -7.66
CA MET A 1 12.62 14.04 -7.66
C MET A 1 11.56 13.07 -7.18
N LEU A 2 11.42 11.95 -7.89
CA LEU A 2 10.45 10.92 -7.54
C LEU A 2 11.03 9.94 -6.52
N VAL A 3 10.20 9.52 -5.57
CA VAL A 3 10.52 8.48 -4.60
C VAL A 3 9.40 7.45 -4.57
N ARG A 4 9.73 6.25 -4.09
CA ARG A 4 8.78 5.19 -3.76
C ARG A 4 8.95 4.83 -2.30
N MET A 5 7.84 4.72 -1.59
CA MET A 5 7.81 4.27 -0.20
C MET A 5 6.82 3.13 -0.08
N ILE A 6 7.20 2.10 0.67
CA ILE A 6 6.30 1.03 1.08
C ILE A 6 6.33 0.98 2.60
N TYR A 7 5.16 1.01 3.23
CA TYR A 7 5.04 0.85 4.67
C TYR A 7 3.96 -0.16 5.01
N VAL A 8 4.03 -0.68 6.20
CA VAL A 8 3.02 -1.55 6.80
C VAL A 8 2.56 -0.94 8.11
N SER A 9 1.28 -1.09 8.42
CA SER A 9 0.72 -0.65 9.69
C SER A 9 -0.40 -1.59 10.12
N ARG A 10 -0.84 -1.45 11.39
CA ARG A 10 -1.99 -2.17 11.91
C ARG A 10 -3.15 -1.22 12.09
N SER A 11 -4.35 -1.71 11.81
CA SER A 11 -5.58 -0.99 12.13
C SER A 11 -5.84 -1.06 13.62
N VAL A 12 -6.24 0.05 14.24
CA VAL A 12 -6.66 0.05 15.65
C VAL A 12 -8.03 -0.58 15.83
N ASN A 13 -8.82 -0.72 14.75
CA ASN A 13 -10.13 -1.37 14.73
C ASN A 13 -10.13 -2.49 13.70
N PRO A 14 -9.43 -3.62 13.95
CA PRO A 14 -9.28 -4.68 12.97
C PRO A 14 -10.61 -5.33 12.54
N ASP A 15 -11.63 -5.26 13.40
CA ASP A 15 -12.95 -5.84 13.13
C ASP A 15 -13.79 -4.99 12.17
N SER A 16 -13.38 -3.76 11.87
CA SER A 16 -14.08 -2.91 10.91
C SER A 16 -13.95 -3.40 9.46
N GLY A 17 -13.07 -4.37 9.21
CA GLY A 17 -12.87 -4.96 7.90
C GLY A 17 -12.00 -4.10 7.00
N SER A 18 -12.61 -3.55 5.95
CA SER A 18 -11.90 -2.71 4.99
C SER A 18 -11.97 -1.24 5.39
N PRO A 19 -11.10 -0.38 4.84
CA PRO A 19 -11.26 1.07 4.96
C PRO A 19 -12.62 1.50 4.44
N THR A 20 -13.21 2.52 5.06
CA THR A 20 -14.50 3.04 4.60
C THR A 20 -14.35 3.74 3.25
N ASP A 21 -15.42 3.72 2.46
CA ASP A 21 -15.42 4.38 1.16
C ASP A 21 -15.06 5.86 1.25
N SER A 22 -15.47 6.53 2.31
CA SER A 22 -15.17 7.94 2.52
C SER A 22 -13.67 8.19 2.72
N ILE A 23 -12.98 7.28 3.44
CA ILE A 23 -11.52 7.37 3.63
C ILE A 23 -10.81 7.20 2.28
N LEU A 24 -11.23 6.22 1.50
CA LEU A 24 -10.62 5.94 0.19
C LEU A 24 -10.87 7.08 -0.79
N ALA A 25 -12.07 7.62 -0.83
CA ALA A 25 -12.40 8.75 -1.70
C ALA A 25 -11.56 9.98 -1.35
N SER A 26 -11.45 10.29 -0.06
CA SER A 26 -10.62 11.41 0.43
C SER A 26 -9.15 11.22 0.07
N SER A 27 -8.63 10.01 0.26
CA SER A 27 -7.25 9.68 -0.09
C SER A 27 -6.99 9.85 -1.59
N ARG A 28 -7.89 9.38 -2.44
CA ARG A 28 -7.75 9.49 -3.89
C ARG A 28 -7.73 10.95 -4.34
N GLU A 29 -8.64 11.76 -3.84
CA GLU A 29 -8.71 13.17 -4.18
C GLU A 29 -7.45 13.90 -3.74
N HIS A 30 -7.01 13.69 -2.49
CA HIS A 30 -5.80 14.27 -1.95
C HIS A 30 -4.56 13.84 -2.74
N ASN A 31 -4.44 12.55 -3.05
CA ASN A 31 -3.30 11.99 -3.77
C ASN A 31 -3.22 12.53 -5.19
N LEU A 32 -4.36 12.61 -5.89
CA LEU A 32 -4.40 13.13 -7.25
C LEU A 32 -3.88 14.57 -7.31
N SER A 33 -4.34 15.43 -6.40
CA SER A 33 -3.94 16.84 -6.38
C SER A 33 -2.47 17.03 -5.99
N ASN A 34 -1.87 16.06 -5.30
CA ASN A 34 -0.47 16.10 -4.88
C ASN A 34 0.47 15.24 -5.72
N GLY A 35 -0.03 14.67 -6.80
CA GLY A 35 0.77 13.86 -7.72
C GLY A 35 1.21 12.52 -7.12
N ILE A 36 0.45 11.96 -6.20
CA ILE A 36 0.75 10.67 -5.57
C ILE A 36 -0.06 9.57 -6.23
N THR A 37 0.64 8.49 -6.59
CA THR A 37 0.04 7.27 -7.11
C THR A 37 0.47 6.09 -6.25
N GLY A 38 -0.23 4.98 -6.32
CA GLY A 38 0.15 3.80 -5.54
C GLY A 38 -0.97 2.78 -5.37
N ILE A 39 -0.74 1.87 -4.43
CA ILE A 39 -1.62 0.75 -4.14
C ILE A 39 -1.78 0.62 -2.63
N LEU A 40 -3.02 0.46 -2.18
CA LEU A 40 -3.34 0.18 -0.79
C LEU A 40 -3.86 -1.26 -0.68
N CYS A 41 -3.14 -2.07 0.09
CA CYS A 41 -3.57 -3.43 0.43
C CYS A 41 -4.06 -3.43 1.87
N TYR A 42 -5.18 -4.09 2.12
CA TYR A 42 -5.77 -4.15 3.44
C TYR A 42 -6.41 -5.52 3.67
N GLY A 43 -6.48 -5.91 4.93
CA GLY A 43 -7.13 -7.16 5.34
C GLY A 43 -6.47 -7.72 6.59
N GLY A 44 -7.23 -8.45 7.43
CA GLY A 44 -6.71 -9.03 8.65
C GLY A 44 -6.17 -8.00 9.64
N GLY A 45 -6.69 -6.77 9.62
CA GLY A 45 -6.22 -5.69 10.48
C GLY A 45 -4.90 -5.07 10.06
N ILE A 46 -4.44 -5.32 8.84
CA ILE A 46 -3.17 -4.83 8.31
C ILE A 46 -3.40 -3.94 7.09
N TYR A 47 -2.61 -2.85 7.01
CA TYR A 47 -2.47 -2.03 5.81
C TYR A 47 -1.05 -2.18 5.28
N LEU A 48 -0.92 -2.47 3.98
CA LEU A 48 0.34 -2.46 3.26
C LEU A 48 0.16 -1.51 2.09
N GLN A 49 0.94 -0.43 2.04
CA GLN A 49 0.75 0.60 1.02
C GLN A 49 2.04 0.96 0.33
N ALA A 50 1.99 1.05 -1.00
CA ALA A 50 3.05 1.63 -1.80
C ALA A 50 2.61 3.01 -2.28
N LEU A 51 3.49 3.98 -2.12
CA LEU A 51 3.29 5.37 -2.53
C LEU A 51 4.41 5.77 -3.47
N GLU A 52 4.06 6.43 -4.58
CA GLU A 52 5.01 7.02 -5.50
C GLU A 52 4.65 8.46 -5.78
N GLY A 53 5.64 9.34 -5.79
CA GLY A 53 5.43 10.76 -6.03
C GLY A 53 6.67 11.57 -5.69
N GLY A 54 6.51 12.88 -5.64
CA GLY A 54 7.58 13.78 -5.22
C GLY A 54 7.99 13.52 -3.78
N ARG A 55 9.27 13.67 -3.51
CA ARG A 55 9.82 13.41 -2.16
C ARG A 55 9.04 14.14 -1.07
N ASN A 56 8.80 15.43 -1.27
CA ASN A 56 8.13 16.23 -0.25
C ASN A 56 6.68 15.81 -0.03
N GLN A 57 5.96 15.49 -1.11
CA GLN A 57 4.57 15.07 -1.02
C GLN A 57 4.43 13.70 -0.36
N VAL A 58 5.31 12.76 -0.72
CA VAL A 58 5.29 11.42 -0.10
C VAL A 58 5.64 11.51 1.37
N ASN A 59 6.65 12.29 1.75
CA ASN A 59 7.01 12.47 3.15
C ASN A 59 5.89 13.12 3.95
N ALA A 60 5.24 14.15 3.41
CA ALA A 60 4.13 14.81 4.08
C ALA A 60 2.96 13.85 4.31
N LEU A 61 2.63 13.05 3.31
CA LEU A 61 1.57 12.06 3.44
C LEU A 61 1.92 10.98 4.47
N TYR A 62 3.15 10.49 4.45
CA TYR A 62 3.61 9.51 5.43
C TYR A 62 3.47 10.04 6.86
N HIS A 63 3.86 11.29 7.10
CA HIS A 63 3.72 11.90 8.43
C HIS A 63 2.26 12.00 8.87
N GLN A 64 1.36 12.29 7.95
CA GLN A 64 -0.08 12.29 8.26
C GLN A 64 -0.57 10.90 8.64
N ILE A 65 -0.13 9.87 7.90
CA ILE A 65 -0.51 8.48 8.18
C ILE A 65 0.05 8.03 9.52
N ALA A 66 1.32 8.31 9.79
CA ALA A 66 1.97 7.92 11.04
C ALA A 66 1.33 8.56 12.28
N ASN A 67 0.75 9.76 12.12
CA ASN A 67 0.05 10.47 13.19
C ASN A 67 -1.46 10.22 13.23
N ASP A 68 -1.98 9.41 12.31
CA ASP A 68 -3.40 9.10 12.25
C ASP A 68 -3.74 8.02 13.29
N GLU A 69 -4.72 8.33 14.14
CA GLU A 69 -5.14 7.43 15.23
C GLU A 69 -5.73 6.10 14.74
N ARG A 70 -6.05 6.00 13.44
CA ARG A 70 -6.57 4.76 12.86
C ARG A 70 -5.48 3.73 12.58
N HIS A 71 -4.20 4.14 12.66
CA HIS A 71 -3.02 3.29 12.42
C HIS A 71 -2.17 3.17 13.67
N ARG A 72 -1.50 2.03 13.81
CA ARG A 72 -0.47 1.81 14.83
C ARG A 72 0.63 0.94 14.24
N ASP A 73 1.77 0.90 14.91
CA ASP A 73 2.92 0.06 14.53
C ASP A 73 3.34 0.30 13.08
N VAL A 74 3.42 1.56 12.67
CA VAL A 74 3.80 1.94 11.31
C VAL A 74 5.28 1.68 11.11
N VAL A 75 5.62 0.85 10.13
CA VAL A 75 7.00 0.49 9.78
C VAL A 75 7.25 0.75 8.31
N ILE A 76 8.30 1.49 8.00
CA ILE A 76 8.73 1.68 6.61
C ILE A 76 9.51 0.42 6.19
N LEU A 77 9.06 -0.22 5.13
CA LEU A 77 9.71 -1.40 4.57
C LEU A 77 10.67 -1.07 3.44
N LEU A 78 10.37 0.00 2.70
CA LEU A 78 11.18 0.41 1.56
C LEU A 78 11.06 1.92 1.39
N TYR A 79 12.16 2.59 1.12
CA TYR A 79 12.19 3.98 0.68
C TYR A 79 13.33 4.14 -0.29
N GLU A 80 13.01 4.54 -1.54
CA GLU A 80 14.03 4.66 -2.58
C GLU A 80 13.74 5.81 -3.55
N GLU A 81 14.78 6.37 -4.11
CA GLU A 81 14.66 7.29 -5.22
C GLU A 81 14.41 6.47 -6.49
N ILE A 82 13.48 6.92 -7.32
CA ILE A 82 13.10 6.21 -8.55
C ILE A 82 13.22 7.13 -9.75
N LYS A 83 13.47 6.56 -10.90
CA LYS A 83 13.55 7.29 -12.17
C LYS A 83 12.17 7.49 -12.79
N GLU A 84 11.30 6.53 -12.59
CA GLU A 84 9.94 6.53 -13.13
C GLU A 84 9.01 5.75 -12.22
N ARG A 85 7.72 5.99 -12.36
CA ARG A 85 6.70 5.31 -11.56
C ARG A 85 6.42 3.93 -12.12
N ARG A 86 6.16 2.97 -11.23
CA ARG A 86 5.61 1.65 -11.57
C ARG A 86 4.11 1.62 -11.39
N PHE A 87 3.59 2.43 -10.47
CA PHE A 87 2.16 2.48 -10.15
C PHE A 87 1.50 3.75 -10.69
N GLY A 88 2.06 4.31 -11.77
CA GLY A 88 1.60 5.58 -12.33
C GLY A 88 0.18 5.56 -12.87
N GLY A 89 -0.34 4.39 -13.25
CA GLY A 89 -1.72 4.22 -13.70
C GLY A 89 -2.74 4.08 -12.57
N TRP A 90 -2.31 4.16 -11.31
CA TRP A 90 -3.16 3.91 -10.15
C TRP A 90 -3.16 5.12 -9.21
N THR A 91 -4.23 5.91 -9.20
CA THR A 91 -4.37 7.03 -8.25
C THR A 91 -4.34 6.52 -6.81
N MET A 92 -5.02 5.43 -6.55
CA MET A 92 -4.81 4.57 -5.38
C MET A 92 -5.57 3.27 -5.63
N GLY A 93 -4.89 2.27 -6.18
CA GLY A 93 -5.42 0.94 -6.38
C GLY A 93 -5.68 0.26 -5.04
N GLN A 94 -6.65 -0.66 -4.99
CA GLN A 94 -7.03 -1.36 -3.77
C GLN A 94 -6.92 -2.87 -3.94
N VAL A 95 -6.36 -3.53 -2.93
CA VAL A 95 -6.26 -4.99 -2.88
C VAL A 95 -6.73 -5.47 -1.52
N ASN A 96 -7.62 -6.46 -1.50
CA ASN A 96 -8.02 -7.13 -0.27
C ASN A 96 -7.08 -8.30 -0.01
N LEU A 97 -6.24 -8.18 1.03
CA LEU A 97 -5.23 -9.20 1.37
C LEU A 97 -5.85 -10.55 1.74
N THR A 98 -7.10 -10.57 2.21
CA THR A 98 -7.78 -11.82 2.59
C THR A 98 -8.29 -12.60 1.39
N ARG A 99 -8.28 -12.01 0.19
CA ARG A 99 -8.79 -12.62 -1.04
C ARG A 99 -7.70 -12.96 -2.04
N LEU A 100 -6.44 -12.90 -1.64
CA LEU A 100 -5.34 -13.24 -2.53
C LEU A 100 -5.31 -14.74 -2.82
N ASN A 101 -4.92 -15.07 -4.05
CA ASN A 101 -4.68 -16.45 -4.43
C ASN A 101 -3.51 -17.00 -3.59
N THR A 102 -3.72 -18.15 -2.95
CA THR A 102 -2.74 -18.79 -2.09
C THR A 102 -1.41 -19.03 -2.80
N SER A 103 -1.44 -19.38 -4.08
CA SER A 103 -0.21 -19.61 -4.85
C SER A 103 0.60 -18.34 -5.05
N ILE A 104 -0.05 -17.19 -5.15
CA ILE A 104 0.64 -15.91 -5.23
C ILE A 104 1.31 -15.60 -3.89
N VAL A 105 0.59 -15.80 -2.79
CA VAL A 105 1.15 -15.58 -1.45
C VAL A 105 2.36 -16.46 -1.22
N LEU A 106 2.27 -17.75 -1.50
CA LEU A 106 3.37 -18.71 -1.30
C LEU A 106 4.59 -18.42 -2.17
N LYS A 107 4.43 -17.72 -3.27
CA LYS A 107 5.56 -17.30 -4.10
C LYS A 107 6.48 -16.32 -3.36
N TYR A 108 5.94 -15.54 -2.42
CA TYR A 108 6.66 -14.46 -1.74
C TYR A 108 6.73 -14.62 -0.23
N SER A 109 6.06 -15.60 0.34
CA SER A 109 5.93 -15.78 1.78
C SER A 109 6.29 -17.20 2.18
N GLU A 110 6.71 -17.37 3.43
CA GLU A 110 7.07 -18.68 3.96
C GLU A 110 5.84 -19.59 4.15
N THR A 111 4.68 -19.00 4.38
CA THR A 111 3.42 -19.73 4.57
C THR A 111 2.31 -19.08 3.73
N HIS A 112 1.15 -19.71 3.68
CA HIS A 112 -0.02 -19.16 3.00
C HIS A 112 -0.63 -17.94 3.71
N ASP A 113 -0.19 -17.65 4.93
CA ASP A 113 -0.61 -16.46 5.68
C ASP A 113 0.43 -15.36 5.46
N LEU A 114 0.07 -14.33 4.72
CA LEU A 114 0.95 -13.21 4.45
C LEU A 114 1.04 -12.30 5.68
N ASP A 115 2.26 -12.15 6.21
CA ASP A 115 2.56 -11.16 7.23
C ASP A 115 3.55 -10.15 6.65
N PRO A 116 3.09 -8.96 6.22
CA PRO A 116 3.97 -7.94 5.65
C PRO A 116 5.09 -7.48 6.59
N TYR A 117 4.93 -7.62 7.91
CA TYR A 117 5.99 -7.30 8.86
C TYR A 117 7.18 -8.26 8.78
N ALA A 118 6.95 -9.48 8.30
CA ALA A 118 7.97 -10.52 8.19
C ALA A 118 8.60 -10.60 6.79
N VAL A 119 8.16 -9.77 5.86
CA VAL A 119 8.60 -9.79 4.46
C VAL A 119 9.41 -8.52 4.17
N SER A 120 10.50 -8.66 3.43
CA SER A 120 11.33 -7.50 3.09
C SER A 120 10.61 -6.51 2.18
N GLY A 121 11.09 -5.28 2.14
CA GLY A 121 10.55 -4.27 1.24
C GLY A 121 10.66 -4.65 -0.23
N SER A 122 11.77 -5.27 -0.63
CA SER A 122 11.96 -5.70 -2.03
C SER A 122 11.00 -6.82 -2.41
N VAL A 123 10.74 -7.76 -1.51
CA VAL A 123 9.76 -8.83 -1.75
C VAL A 123 8.35 -8.27 -1.77
N SER A 124 8.04 -7.33 -0.87
CA SER A 124 6.74 -6.63 -0.88
C SER A 124 6.51 -5.91 -2.22
N LEU A 125 7.53 -5.26 -2.75
CA LEU A 125 7.44 -4.60 -4.06
C LEU A 125 7.15 -5.61 -5.17
N ALA A 126 7.84 -6.75 -5.17
CA ALA A 126 7.61 -7.79 -6.16
C ALA A 126 6.19 -8.36 -6.09
N LEU A 127 5.67 -8.56 -4.89
CA LEU A 127 4.27 -8.97 -4.69
C LEU A 127 3.31 -7.94 -5.28
N LEU A 128 3.49 -6.67 -4.97
CA LEU A 128 2.62 -5.59 -5.45
C LEU A 128 2.66 -5.48 -6.98
N GLU A 129 3.83 -5.66 -7.60
CA GLU A 129 3.96 -5.67 -9.05
C GLU A 129 3.18 -6.82 -9.69
N GLU A 130 3.23 -8.00 -9.08
CA GLU A 130 2.47 -9.15 -9.58
C GLU A 130 0.97 -8.94 -9.44
N LEU A 131 0.52 -8.39 -8.32
CA LEU A 131 -0.90 -8.08 -8.12
C LEU A 131 -1.39 -7.06 -9.15
N MET A 132 -0.57 -6.09 -9.50
CA MET A 132 -0.88 -5.13 -10.56
C MET A 132 -1.06 -5.82 -11.91
N ALA A 133 -0.21 -6.80 -12.23
CA ALA A 133 -0.25 -7.53 -13.49
C ALA A 133 -1.42 -8.52 -13.59
N THR A 134 -1.98 -8.98 -12.46
CA THR A 134 -3.02 -10.01 -12.44
C THR A 134 -4.44 -9.46 -12.36
N ALA A 135 -4.61 -8.15 -12.50
CA ALA A 135 -5.91 -7.48 -12.38
C ALA A 135 -6.60 -7.72 -11.03
N SER A 136 -5.83 -8.04 -9.98
CA SER A 136 -6.34 -8.21 -8.62
C SER A 136 -6.63 -6.87 -7.93
N ILE A 137 -6.40 -5.76 -8.63
CA ILE A 137 -6.46 -4.41 -8.08
C ILE A 137 -7.70 -3.70 -8.60
N ILE A 138 -8.42 -3.07 -7.68
CA ILE A 138 -9.60 -2.25 -7.98
C ILE A 138 -9.19 -0.78 -7.88
N GLY A 139 -9.76 0.07 -8.74
CA GLY A 139 -9.57 1.51 -8.64
C GLY A 139 -8.46 2.08 -9.53
N ARG A 140 -8.21 1.42 -10.65
CA ARG A 140 -7.33 1.96 -11.68
C ARG A 140 -7.93 3.24 -12.26
N GLY A 141 -7.09 4.24 -12.37
CA GLY A 141 -7.54 5.49 -12.96
C GLY A 141 -6.74 6.68 -12.57
#